data_2d6980be17fec87f064e5a0699857e3e
#
_entry.id   2d6980be17fec87f064e5a0699857e3e
#
_cell.length_a   1.000
_cell.length_b   1.000
_cell.length_c   1.000
_cell.angle_alpha   90.00
_cell.angle_beta   90.00
_cell.angle_gamma   90.00
#
_symmetry.space_group_name_H-M   'P 1'
#
loop_
_entity.id
_entity.type
_entity.pdbx_description
1 polymer ?
#
loop_
_entity_poly.entity_id
_entity_poly.type
_entity_poly.pdbx_seq_one_letter_code
_entity_poly.pdbx_strand_id
1 'polypeptide(L)'
;MSRFIKGMDLSTLLELERCGAKYYDHGKERDILDIMRDYDVDTIRLRLWNDPYSETGEPYGAGCNDLAETIAIGKKVSDAGFGVLLNFHYSDFWADPGKQIKPKAWKDFDADQLEQAVYEFTGDSLRKVLEAGVNVTMIQVGNEVTNGLLWPEGLKPNYDNIARFISSGIRACRAIKPEIPLMIHLDNGGNNE
;
A
#
# COMPACT_ATOMS: atom_id res chain seq x y z
N MET A 1 10.60 -22.45 -11.26
CA MET A 1 10.10 -22.57 -9.87
C MET A 1 9.76 -21.17 -9.39
N SER A 2 8.59 -20.94 -8.82
CA SER A 2 8.27 -19.64 -8.20
C SER A 2 9.20 -19.44 -7.00
N ARG A 3 9.92 -18.30 -6.97
CA ARG A 3 10.75 -17.93 -5.83
C ARG A 3 9.84 -17.64 -4.62
N PHE A 4 10.17 -18.18 -3.44
CA PHE A 4 9.51 -17.80 -2.20
C PHE A 4 9.92 -16.35 -1.84
N ILE A 5 8.95 -15.47 -1.61
CA ILE A 5 9.18 -14.07 -1.28
C ILE A 5 9.19 -13.93 0.24
N LYS A 6 10.28 -13.40 0.79
CA LYS A 6 10.37 -13.01 2.19
C LYS A 6 10.18 -11.50 2.29
N GLY A 7 9.04 -11.07 2.82
CA GLY A 7 8.68 -9.65 2.89
C GLY A 7 8.49 -9.13 4.31
N MET A 8 8.78 -7.84 4.50
CA MET A 8 8.52 -7.11 5.73
C MET A 8 7.83 -5.77 5.41
N ASP A 9 6.89 -5.33 6.26
CA ASP A 9 6.29 -3.99 6.15
C ASP A 9 7.17 -2.99 6.91
N LEU A 10 7.72 -2.01 6.19
CA LEU A 10 8.53 -0.93 6.75
C LEU A 10 7.91 0.46 6.47
N SER A 11 6.60 0.54 6.33
CA SER A 11 5.89 1.78 5.99
C SER A 11 6.05 2.91 7.03
N THR A 12 6.51 2.60 8.23
CA THR A 12 6.78 3.58 9.31
C THR A 12 8.27 3.91 9.45
N LEU A 13 9.13 3.42 8.54
CA LEU A 13 10.59 3.49 8.70
C LEU A 13 11.10 4.91 8.96
N LEU A 14 10.74 5.87 8.13
CA LEU A 14 11.25 7.24 8.26
C LEU A 14 10.68 7.97 9.50
N GLU A 15 9.44 7.68 9.88
CA GLU A 15 8.87 8.21 11.14
C GLU A 15 9.66 7.69 12.35
N LEU A 16 9.94 6.39 12.40
CA LEU A 16 10.74 5.79 13.47
C LEU A 16 12.16 6.33 13.50
N GLU A 17 12.80 6.52 12.35
CA GLU A 17 14.13 7.12 12.25
C GLU A 17 14.12 8.58 12.78
N ARG A 18 13.13 9.39 12.42
CA ARG A 18 12.95 10.75 12.95
C ARG A 18 12.74 10.77 14.47
N CYS A 19 12.12 9.72 15.02
CA CYS A 19 11.97 9.53 16.47
C CYS A 19 13.24 8.96 17.15
N GLY A 20 14.32 8.73 16.40
CA GLY A 20 15.58 8.22 16.95
C GLY A 20 15.56 6.72 17.26
N ALA A 21 14.69 5.93 16.58
CA ALA A 21 14.64 4.48 16.74
C ALA A 21 16.01 3.86 16.37
N LYS A 22 16.41 2.86 17.17
CA LYS A 22 17.64 2.10 16.98
C LYS A 22 17.30 0.63 16.87
N TYR A 23 17.98 -0.05 15.97
CA TYR A 23 17.78 -1.48 15.72
C TYR A 23 19.01 -2.27 16.17
N TYR A 24 18.78 -3.44 16.76
CA TYR A 24 19.84 -4.27 17.31
C TYR A 24 19.71 -5.69 16.78
N ASP A 25 20.86 -6.26 16.40
CA ASP A 25 21.01 -7.65 16.03
C ASP A 25 22.19 -8.25 16.79
N HIS A 26 21.99 -9.39 17.45
CA HIS A 26 22.98 -10.01 18.33
C HIS A 26 23.63 -9.04 19.32
N GLY A 27 22.85 -8.08 19.88
CA GLY A 27 23.31 -7.08 20.84
C GLY A 27 24.13 -5.93 20.27
N LYS A 28 24.25 -5.82 18.94
CA LYS A 28 24.94 -4.72 18.26
C LYS A 28 23.91 -3.83 17.54
N GLU A 29 24.08 -2.52 17.68
CA GLU A 29 23.31 -1.52 16.91
C GLU A 29 23.71 -1.64 15.42
N ARG A 30 22.70 -1.74 14.54
CA ARG A 30 22.88 -1.89 13.10
C ARG A 30 21.77 -1.17 12.33
N ASP A 31 22.03 -0.88 11.07
CA ASP A 31 20.97 -0.42 10.15
C ASP A 31 19.92 -1.52 9.94
N ILE A 32 18.63 -1.16 9.95
CA ILE A 32 17.53 -2.12 9.81
C ILE A 32 17.56 -2.83 8.46
N LEU A 33 17.94 -2.15 7.38
CA LEU A 33 17.99 -2.75 6.04
C LEU A 33 19.12 -3.77 5.93
N ASP A 34 20.25 -3.55 6.61
CA ASP A 34 21.33 -4.54 6.70
C ASP A 34 20.89 -5.76 7.51
N ILE A 35 20.18 -5.54 8.63
CA ILE A 35 19.61 -6.66 9.40
C ILE A 35 18.65 -7.46 8.51
N MET A 36 17.71 -6.80 7.83
CA MET A 36 16.74 -7.48 6.94
C MET A 36 17.44 -8.31 5.85
N ARG A 37 18.51 -7.79 5.27
CA ARG A 37 19.28 -8.48 4.23
C ARG A 37 19.94 -9.75 4.77
N ASP A 38 20.51 -9.70 5.97
CA ASP A 38 21.17 -10.86 6.60
C ASP A 38 20.18 -11.99 6.93
N TYR A 39 18.88 -11.65 7.08
CA TYR A 39 17.80 -12.63 7.28
C TYR A 39 17.07 -12.99 5.96
N ASP A 40 17.70 -12.74 4.81
CA ASP A 40 17.17 -13.04 3.47
C ASP A 40 15.84 -12.36 3.13
N VAL A 41 15.49 -11.25 3.77
CA VAL A 41 14.37 -10.43 3.32
C VAL A 41 14.70 -9.86 1.95
N ASP A 42 13.79 -9.99 1.00
CA ASP A 42 14.00 -9.56 -0.39
C ASP A 42 12.97 -8.51 -0.85
N THR A 43 11.89 -8.35 -0.11
CA THR A 43 10.78 -7.48 -0.49
C THR A 43 10.32 -6.64 0.71
N ILE A 44 10.19 -5.34 0.51
CA ILE A 44 9.64 -4.41 1.50
C ILE A 44 8.24 -4.00 1.06
N ARG A 45 7.24 -4.23 1.92
CA ARG A 45 5.88 -3.77 1.71
C ARG A 45 5.76 -2.33 2.19
N LEU A 46 5.17 -1.47 1.34
CA LEU A 46 4.88 -0.07 1.64
C LEU A 46 3.40 0.22 1.42
N ARG A 47 2.75 0.76 2.43
CA ARG A 47 1.38 1.26 2.37
C ARG A 47 1.35 2.60 1.65
N LEU A 48 0.29 2.83 0.89
CA LEU A 48 -0.03 4.12 0.29
C LEU A 48 -1.46 4.50 0.65
N TRP A 49 -1.61 5.63 1.32
CA TRP A 49 -2.87 6.28 1.67
C TRP A 49 -3.12 7.48 0.75
N ASN A 50 -4.37 7.92 0.67
CA ASN A 50 -4.72 9.01 -0.25
C ASN A 50 -4.28 10.38 0.28
N ASP A 51 -4.80 10.78 1.44
CA ASP A 51 -4.49 12.06 2.07
C ASP A 51 -4.53 11.93 3.61
N PRO A 52 -3.43 11.42 4.22
CA PRO A 52 -3.37 11.04 5.64
C PRO A 52 -3.19 12.23 6.58
N TYR A 53 -3.88 13.32 6.32
CA TYR A 53 -3.77 14.56 7.10
C TYR A 53 -5.12 15.01 7.62
N SER A 54 -5.12 15.65 8.80
CA SER A 54 -6.28 16.34 9.34
C SER A 54 -6.64 17.60 8.51
N GLU A 55 -7.76 18.21 8.80
CA GLU A 55 -8.14 19.50 8.19
C GLU A 55 -7.14 20.63 8.48
N THR A 56 -6.37 20.49 9.56
CA THR A 56 -5.31 21.45 9.94
C THR A 56 -3.94 21.10 9.35
N GLY A 57 -3.85 20.01 8.55
CA GLY A 57 -2.62 19.55 7.92
C GLY A 57 -1.72 18.70 8.81
N GLU A 58 -2.19 18.30 9.99
CA GLU A 58 -1.43 17.40 10.88
C GLU A 58 -1.55 15.95 10.41
N PRO A 59 -0.43 15.20 10.32
CA PRO A 59 -0.47 13.81 9.89
C PRO A 59 -1.19 12.93 10.93
N TYR A 60 -1.91 11.92 10.45
CA TYR A 60 -2.56 10.93 11.33
C TYR A 60 -1.59 9.97 12.02
N GLY A 61 -0.29 10.04 11.72
CA GLY A 61 0.75 9.16 12.25
C GLY A 61 0.82 7.81 11.53
N ALA A 62 1.40 6.82 12.21
CA ALA A 62 1.62 5.47 11.67
C ALA A 62 2.40 5.46 10.34
N GLY A 63 3.39 6.34 10.21
CA GLY A 63 4.26 6.48 9.04
C GLY A 63 3.79 7.50 8.02
N CYS A 64 2.71 8.22 8.27
CA CYS A 64 2.05 9.13 7.33
C CYS A 64 1.56 8.42 6.04
N ASN A 65 2.39 7.64 5.38
CA ASN A 65 2.08 6.80 4.21
C ASN A 65 1.44 7.54 3.02
N ASP A 66 1.66 8.85 2.89
CA ASP A 66 1.32 9.57 1.69
C ASP A 66 2.24 9.19 0.52
N LEU A 67 2.00 9.76 -0.65
CA LEU A 67 2.80 9.44 -1.82
C LEU A 67 4.26 9.87 -1.68
N ALA A 68 4.53 11.02 -1.04
CA ALA A 68 5.89 11.54 -0.88
C ALA A 68 6.70 10.67 0.08
N GLU A 69 6.14 10.30 1.23
CA GLU A 69 6.76 9.42 2.22
C GLU A 69 6.97 8.00 1.63
N THR A 70 5.96 7.49 0.91
CA THR A 70 6.05 6.18 0.22
C THR A 70 7.16 6.17 -0.82
N ILE A 71 7.33 7.25 -1.61
CA ILE A 71 8.44 7.39 -2.56
C ILE A 71 9.78 7.45 -1.82
N ALA A 72 9.87 8.23 -0.75
CA ALA A 72 11.13 8.39 -0.02
C ALA A 72 11.61 7.07 0.59
N ILE A 73 10.71 6.32 1.26
CA ILE A 73 11.03 4.97 1.77
C ILE A 73 11.32 4.02 0.61
N GLY A 74 10.47 4.02 -0.42
CA GLY A 74 10.60 3.15 -1.59
C GLY A 74 11.95 3.31 -2.28
N LYS A 75 12.41 4.54 -2.43
CA LYS A 75 13.74 4.83 -2.98
C LYS A 75 14.86 4.32 -2.08
N LYS A 76 14.80 4.62 -0.77
CA LYS A 76 15.79 4.16 0.22
C LYS A 76 15.95 2.63 0.19
N VAL A 77 14.85 1.88 0.21
CA VAL A 77 14.90 0.41 0.21
C VAL A 77 15.30 -0.16 -1.15
N SER A 78 14.93 0.50 -2.25
CA SER A 78 15.36 0.12 -3.60
C SER A 78 16.87 0.31 -3.80
N ASP A 79 17.42 1.43 -3.34
CA ASP A 79 18.85 1.72 -3.37
C ASP A 79 19.65 0.70 -2.53
N ALA A 80 19.02 0.14 -1.48
CA ALA A 80 19.57 -0.96 -0.67
C ALA A 80 19.37 -2.36 -1.30
N GLY A 81 18.75 -2.46 -2.48
CA GLY A 81 18.62 -3.68 -3.27
C GLY A 81 17.36 -4.49 -3.03
N PHE A 82 16.38 -3.98 -2.28
CA PHE A 82 15.10 -4.66 -2.06
C PHE A 82 14.10 -4.41 -3.20
N GLY A 83 13.20 -5.37 -3.43
CA GLY A 83 11.97 -5.15 -4.17
C GLY A 83 10.93 -4.45 -3.31
N VAL A 84 10.00 -3.73 -3.94
CA VAL A 84 8.88 -3.06 -3.25
C VAL A 84 7.56 -3.71 -3.63
N LEU A 85 6.79 -4.13 -2.61
CA LEU A 85 5.36 -4.40 -2.71
C LEU A 85 4.62 -3.12 -2.37
N LEU A 86 4.08 -2.43 -3.38
CA LEU A 86 3.29 -1.22 -3.20
C LEU A 86 1.84 -1.59 -2.89
N ASN A 87 1.32 -1.13 -1.74
CA ASN A 87 -0.04 -1.44 -1.28
C ASN A 87 -0.92 -0.20 -1.28
N PHE A 88 -1.94 -0.19 -2.15
CA PHE A 88 -2.98 0.83 -2.20
C PHE A 88 -4.08 0.52 -1.19
N HIS A 89 -4.31 1.39 -0.20
CA HIS A 89 -5.40 1.25 0.77
C HIS A 89 -6.74 1.82 0.28
N TYR A 90 -6.71 2.83 -0.62
CA TYR A 90 -7.90 3.60 -1.05
C TYR A 90 -8.65 4.22 0.13
N SER A 91 -7.91 4.74 1.08
CA SER A 91 -8.38 5.42 2.28
C SER A 91 -7.34 6.44 2.71
N ASP A 92 -7.72 7.42 3.53
CA ASP A 92 -6.78 8.39 4.11
C ASP A 92 -6.03 7.85 5.33
N PHE A 93 -6.44 6.71 5.84
CA PHE A 93 -5.83 6.03 6.98
C PHE A 93 -5.96 4.51 6.84
N TRP A 94 -5.87 3.76 7.94
CA TRP A 94 -6.01 2.32 7.94
C TRP A 94 -7.35 1.87 7.32
N ALA A 95 -7.25 1.04 6.30
CA ALA A 95 -8.35 0.23 5.79
C ALA A 95 -8.18 -1.19 6.32
N ASP A 96 -9.20 -1.72 6.99
CA ASP A 96 -9.20 -3.04 7.61
C ASP A 96 -10.60 -3.69 7.52
N PRO A 97 -10.81 -4.93 7.94
CA PRO A 97 -12.10 -5.62 7.79
C PRO A 97 -13.27 -4.95 8.51
N GLY A 98 -12.99 -4.12 9.51
CA GLY A 98 -13.99 -3.37 10.29
C GLY A 98 -14.25 -1.96 9.75
N LYS A 99 -13.40 -1.46 8.85
CA LYS A 99 -13.53 -0.11 8.28
C LYS A 99 -12.80 0.00 6.93
N GLN A 100 -13.53 0.46 5.94
CA GLN A 100 -13.03 0.73 4.58
C GLN A 100 -13.54 2.10 4.15
N ILE A 101 -13.15 3.13 4.92
CA ILE A 101 -13.67 4.48 4.76
C ILE A 101 -13.12 5.10 3.48
N LYS A 102 -13.98 5.69 2.66
CA LYS A 102 -13.57 6.46 1.48
C LYS A 102 -12.63 7.60 1.88
N PRO A 103 -11.64 7.94 1.04
CA PRO A 103 -10.89 9.18 1.21
C PRO A 103 -11.83 10.39 1.33
N LYS A 104 -11.49 11.36 2.18
CA LYS A 104 -12.32 12.57 2.37
C LYS A 104 -12.59 13.31 1.06
N ALA A 105 -11.65 13.27 0.11
CA ALA A 105 -11.84 13.85 -1.22
C ALA A 105 -12.89 13.11 -2.07
N TRP A 106 -13.23 11.85 -1.73
CA TRP A 106 -14.19 11.02 -2.45
C TRP A 106 -15.48 10.78 -1.67
N LYS A 107 -15.68 11.47 -0.54
CA LYS A 107 -16.79 11.20 0.39
C LYS A 107 -18.18 11.26 -0.27
N ASP A 108 -18.36 12.17 -1.22
CA ASP A 108 -19.63 12.40 -1.92
C ASP A 108 -19.71 11.71 -3.29
N PHE A 109 -18.70 10.89 -3.64
CA PHE A 109 -18.65 10.19 -4.92
C PHE A 109 -19.60 9.00 -4.92
N ASP A 110 -20.33 8.86 -6.03
CA ASP A 110 -21.08 7.65 -6.35
C ASP A 110 -20.16 6.52 -6.87
N ALA A 111 -20.74 5.37 -7.20
CA ALA A 111 -19.97 4.20 -7.63
C ALA A 111 -19.19 4.43 -8.95
N ASP A 112 -19.75 5.21 -9.88
CA ASP A 112 -19.09 5.48 -11.16
C ASP A 112 -17.90 6.43 -10.96
N GLN A 113 -18.08 7.44 -10.13
CA GLN A 113 -17.03 8.39 -9.75
C GLN A 113 -15.92 7.69 -8.95
N LEU A 114 -16.28 6.77 -8.05
CA LEU A 114 -15.31 5.98 -7.29
C LEU A 114 -14.49 5.04 -8.18
N GLU A 115 -15.11 4.39 -9.16
CA GLU A 115 -14.39 3.55 -10.13
C GLU A 115 -13.34 4.38 -10.88
N GLN A 116 -13.70 5.58 -11.35
CA GLN A 116 -12.77 6.47 -12.03
C GLN A 116 -11.67 6.97 -11.09
N ALA A 117 -12.01 7.38 -9.86
CA ALA A 117 -11.06 7.88 -8.88
C ALA A 117 -10.01 6.82 -8.48
N VAL A 118 -10.43 5.56 -8.33
CA VAL A 118 -9.51 4.43 -8.10
C VAL A 118 -8.55 4.27 -9.28
N TYR A 119 -9.06 4.34 -10.51
CA TYR A 119 -8.21 4.24 -11.71
C TYR A 119 -7.15 5.34 -11.76
N GLU A 120 -7.58 6.58 -11.59
CA GLU A 120 -6.71 7.76 -11.67
C GLU A 120 -5.67 7.76 -10.54
N PHE A 121 -6.11 7.60 -9.30
CA PHE A 121 -5.20 7.57 -8.15
C PHE A 121 -4.16 6.46 -8.25
N THR A 122 -4.57 5.26 -8.64
CA THR A 122 -3.65 4.13 -8.83
C THR A 122 -2.65 4.42 -9.94
N GLY A 123 -3.13 4.90 -11.09
CA GLY A 123 -2.28 5.19 -12.24
C GLY A 123 -1.28 6.31 -11.98
N ASP A 124 -1.75 7.41 -11.42
CA ASP A 124 -0.91 8.59 -11.16
C ASP A 124 0.14 8.32 -10.09
N SER A 125 -0.28 7.65 -9.01
CA SER A 125 0.66 7.28 -7.94
C SER A 125 1.70 6.28 -8.43
N LEU A 126 1.29 5.24 -9.16
CA LEU A 126 2.24 4.25 -9.70
C LEU A 126 3.25 4.87 -10.65
N ARG A 127 2.82 5.77 -11.56
CA ARG A 127 3.76 6.48 -12.45
C ARG A 127 4.79 7.26 -11.65
N LYS A 128 4.37 8.08 -10.68
CA LYS A 128 5.27 8.89 -9.85
C LYS A 128 6.25 8.03 -9.05
N VAL A 129 5.79 6.90 -8.49
CA VAL A 129 6.65 5.96 -7.76
C VAL A 129 7.71 5.36 -8.69
N LEU A 130 7.33 4.95 -9.90
CA LEU A 130 8.27 4.39 -10.89
C LEU A 130 9.24 5.45 -11.45
N GLU A 131 8.76 6.66 -11.74
CA GLU A 131 9.58 7.78 -12.21
C GLU A 131 10.64 8.20 -11.17
N ALA A 132 10.32 8.06 -9.88
CA ALA A 132 11.27 8.28 -8.80
C ALA A 132 12.34 7.18 -8.67
N GLY A 133 12.27 6.11 -9.47
CA GLY A 133 13.25 5.02 -9.47
C GLY A 133 13.00 3.94 -8.42
N VAL A 134 11.78 3.86 -7.86
CA VAL A 134 11.42 2.80 -6.90
C VAL A 134 11.28 1.46 -7.63
N ASN A 135 11.95 0.43 -7.11
CA ASN A 135 11.93 -0.94 -7.66
C ASN A 135 10.64 -1.68 -7.28
N VAL A 136 9.50 -1.27 -7.86
CA VAL A 136 8.22 -1.94 -7.63
C VAL A 136 8.22 -3.31 -8.30
N THR A 137 8.17 -4.37 -7.49
CA THR A 137 8.17 -5.78 -7.94
C THR A 137 6.81 -6.45 -7.83
N MET A 138 5.89 -5.90 -7.03
CA MET A 138 4.51 -6.38 -6.85
C MET A 138 3.61 -5.22 -6.41
N ILE A 139 2.33 -5.31 -6.73
CA ILE A 139 1.32 -4.33 -6.28
C ILE A 139 0.18 -5.06 -5.60
N GLN A 140 -0.25 -4.52 -4.45
CA GLN A 140 -1.45 -4.95 -3.74
C GLN A 140 -2.56 -3.92 -3.96
N VAL A 141 -3.68 -4.38 -4.53
CA VAL A 141 -4.87 -3.57 -4.82
C VAL A 141 -5.88 -3.76 -3.70
N GLY A 142 -6.06 -2.74 -2.87
CA GLY A 142 -6.85 -2.81 -1.64
C GLY A 142 -6.13 -3.46 -0.47
N ASN A 143 -6.59 -3.23 0.75
CA ASN A 143 -6.09 -3.86 1.96
C ASN A 143 -7.24 -4.48 2.75
N GLU A 144 -7.11 -5.79 3.06
CA GLU A 144 -8.06 -6.55 3.89
C GLU A 144 -9.53 -6.39 3.43
N VAL A 145 -9.75 -6.57 2.13
CA VAL A 145 -11.01 -6.29 1.45
C VAL A 145 -12.08 -7.39 1.62
N THR A 146 -11.98 -8.22 2.65
CA THR A 146 -12.92 -9.32 2.94
C THR A 146 -14.37 -8.85 3.04
N ASN A 147 -14.62 -7.65 3.57
CA ASN A 147 -15.93 -7.03 3.66
C ASN A 147 -16.16 -5.94 2.60
N GLY A 148 -15.31 -5.90 1.56
CA GLY A 148 -15.34 -4.90 0.50
C GLY A 148 -14.38 -3.74 0.75
N LEU A 149 -14.54 -2.65 0.00
CA LEU A 149 -13.72 -1.43 0.08
C LEU A 149 -14.57 -0.20 -0.28
N LEU A 150 -14.12 1.00 0.09
CA LEU A 150 -14.79 2.27 -0.25
C LEU A 150 -16.26 2.29 0.17
N TRP A 151 -16.51 2.04 1.47
CA TRP A 151 -17.86 2.00 2.02
C TRP A 151 -18.56 3.37 1.98
N PRO A 152 -19.92 3.38 1.81
CA PRO A 152 -20.83 2.23 1.75
C PRO A 152 -20.96 1.58 0.37
N GLU A 153 -20.51 2.19 -0.72
CA GLU A 153 -20.76 1.76 -2.09
C GLU A 153 -20.19 0.38 -2.40
N GLY A 154 -19.01 0.05 -1.86
CA GLY A 154 -18.36 -1.27 -2.01
C GLY A 154 -18.42 -2.13 -0.76
N LEU A 155 -19.42 -1.93 0.13
CA LEU A 155 -19.68 -2.82 1.27
C LEU A 155 -20.42 -4.08 0.83
N LYS A 156 -20.05 -5.25 1.38
CA LYS A 156 -20.87 -6.47 1.23
C LYS A 156 -22.34 -6.21 1.62
N PRO A 157 -23.32 -6.78 0.87
CA PRO A 157 -23.16 -7.76 -0.20
C PRO A 157 -23.06 -7.18 -1.61
N ASN A 158 -22.67 -5.92 -1.78
CA ASN A 158 -22.56 -5.30 -3.11
C ASN A 158 -21.27 -5.78 -3.83
N TYR A 159 -21.25 -7.04 -4.22
CA TYR A 159 -20.09 -7.65 -4.89
C TYR A 159 -19.80 -7.05 -6.27
N ASP A 160 -20.78 -6.50 -6.96
CA ASP A 160 -20.59 -5.85 -8.26
C ASP A 160 -19.70 -4.61 -8.12
N ASN A 161 -20.00 -3.75 -7.15
CA ASN A 161 -19.16 -2.59 -6.90
C ASN A 161 -17.76 -2.97 -6.36
N ILE A 162 -17.68 -3.97 -5.47
CA ILE A 162 -16.39 -4.48 -5.00
C ILE A 162 -15.52 -4.92 -6.19
N ALA A 163 -16.09 -5.72 -7.10
CA ALA A 163 -15.40 -6.20 -8.30
C ALA A 163 -15.01 -5.04 -9.23
N ARG A 164 -15.89 -4.05 -9.43
CA ARG A 164 -15.63 -2.84 -10.23
C ARG A 164 -14.42 -2.06 -9.70
N PHE A 165 -14.38 -1.78 -8.41
CA PHE A 165 -13.32 -0.97 -7.80
C PHE A 165 -11.98 -1.69 -7.84
N ILE A 166 -11.94 -2.97 -7.47
CA ILE A 166 -10.72 -3.79 -7.57
C ILE A 166 -10.25 -3.89 -9.02
N SER A 167 -11.16 -4.17 -9.96
CA SER A 167 -10.84 -4.25 -11.39
C SER A 167 -10.31 -2.92 -11.93
N SER A 168 -10.81 -1.80 -11.43
CA SER A 168 -10.35 -0.47 -11.83
C SER A 168 -8.88 -0.25 -11.44
N GLY A 169 -8.51 -0.55 -10.20
CA GLY A 169 -7.12 -0.51 -9.76
C GLY A 169 -6.21 -1.45 -10.56
N ILE A 170 -6.68 -2.67 -10.82
CA ILE A 170 -5.96 -3.65 -11.66
C ILE A 170 -5.74 -3.10 -13.08
N ARG A 171 -6.77 -2.54 -13.72
CA ARG A 171 -6.64 -1.95 -15.07
C ARG A 171 -5.61 -0.84 -15.09
N ALA A 172 -5.61 0.06 -14.09
CA ALA A 172 -4.62 1.13 -13.99
C ALA A 172 -3.19 0.60 -13.88
N CYS A 173 -2.97 -0.44 -13.05
CA CYS A 173 -1.67 -1.10 -12.94
C CYS A 173 -1.24 -1.73 -14.26
N ARG A 174 -2.13 -2.47 -14.93
CA ARG A 174 -1.85 -3.15 -16.21
C ARG A 174 -1.56 -2.18 -17.35
N ALA A 175 -2.18 -1.00 -17.36
CA ALA A 175 -1.91 0.04 -18.35
C ALA A 175 -0.48 0.60 -18.26
N ILE A 176 0.17 0.51 -17.10
CA ILE A 176 1.51 1.07 -16.85
C ILE A 176 2.59 -0.02 -16.83
N LYS A 177 2.31 -1.13 -16.17
CA LYS A 177 3.25 -2.25 -16.00
C LYS A 177 2.51 -3.58 -16.23
N PRO A 178 2.31 -4.01 -17.50
CA PRO A 178 1.42 -5.12 -17.88
C PRO A 178 1.70 -6.44 -17.16
N GLU A 179 2.96 -6.76 -16.93
CA GLU A 179 3.39 -8.06 -16.38
C GLU A 179 3.63 -8.05 -14.86
N ILE A 180 3.37 -6.91 -14.18
CA ILE A 180 3.64 -6.85 -12.73
C ILE A 180 2.75 -7.84 -11.98
N PRO A 181 3.28 -8.62 -11.03
CA PRO A 181 2.48 -9.40 -10.10
C PRO A 181 1.50 -8.51 -9.33
N LEU A 182 0.22 -8.91 -9.30
CA LEU A 182 -0.83 -8.23 -8.56
C LEU A 182 -1.34 -9.15 -7.45
N MET A 183 -1.68 -8.54 -6.30
CA MET A 183 -2.22 -9.22 -5.12
C MET A 183 -3.53 -8.56 -4.71
N ILE A 184 -4.49 -9.37 -4.25
CA ILE A 184 -5.65 -8.94 -3.47
C ILE A 184 -5.47 -9.51 -2.07
N HIS A 185 -5.64 -8.68 -1.04
CA HIS A 185 -5.45 -9.07 0.34
C HIS A 185 -6.78 -9.31 1.06
N LEU A 186 -7.00 -10.55 1.47
CA LEU A 186 -8.10 -10.98 2.35
C LEU A 186 -7.53 -11.36 3.70
N ASP A 187 -8.17 -10.92 4.78
CA ASP A 187 -7.71 -11.11 6.16
C ASP A 187 -8.01 -12.50 6.74
N ASN A 188 -9.08 -13.16 6.28
CA ASN A 188 -9.56 -14.44 6.78
C ASN A 188 -9.22 -15.61 5.83
N GLY A 189 -7.98 -15.69 5.37
CA GLY A 189 -7.53 -16.79 4.51
C GLY A 189 -7.71 -18.15 5.21
N GLY A 190 -8.51 -19.04 4.57
CA GLY A 190 -8.85 -20.35 5.13
C GLY A 190 -10.26 -20.46 5.70
N ASN A 191 -10.99 -19.37 5.87
CA ASN A 191 -12.42 -19.37 6.16
C ASN A 191 -13.19 -19.44 4.83
N ASN A 192 -13.64 -20.63 4.47
CA ASN A 192 -14.32 -20.90 3.20
C ASN A 192 -15.85 -20.96 3.34
N GLU A 193 -16.45 -20.34 4.34
CA GLU A 193 -17.89 -20.27 4.54
C GLU A 193 -18.52 -19.00 3.96
#